data_25452a798affc7db9a2d716cc4552e6f
#
_entry.id   25452a798affc7db9a2d716cc4552e6f
#
_cell.length_a   1.000
_cell.length_b   1.000
_cell.length_c   1.000
_cell.angle_alpha   90.00
_cell.angle_beta   90.00
_cell.angle_gamma   90.00
#
_symmetry.space_group_name_H-M   'P 1'
#
loop_
_entity.id
_entity.type
_entity.pdbx_description
1 polymer ?
#
loop_
_entity_poly.entity_id
_entity_poly.type
_entity_poly.pdbx_seq_one_letter_code
_entity_poly.pdbx_strand_id
1 'polypeptide(L)'
;EPLRRWMKERCIDEIVDFGDLPVFPEATTYPCILRLCGGPARPSFRAAEVQSLDFGSLKGYVEERAYSVSLAGLDDSGWSLVDESVQRLLEKLRRAGAPLGEYVGGKIYRGILTGLNEAFVVDAETRARLIREDPKSAELIKPFLAGRDIKRYEPPESDRYLILVPNGWTRAQSSGAED
;
A
#
# COMPACT_ATOMS: atom_id res chain seq x y z
N GLU A 1 14.79 2.74 -1.49
CA GLU A 1 15.65 3.75 -0.82
C GLU A 1 17.05 3.81 -1.45
N PRO A 2 17.96 2.81 -1.35
CA PRO A 2 19.30 2.94 -1.93
C PRO A 2 19.29 3.17 -3.45
N LEU A 3 18.43 2.46 -4.19
CA LEU A 3 18.31 2.61 -5.64
C LEU A 3 17.84 4.01 -6.04
N ARG A 4 16.84 4.58 -5.33
CA ARG A 4 16.35 5.93 -5.62
C ARG A 4 17.42 6.98 -5.38
N ARG A 5 18.18 6.86 -4.30
CA ARG A 5 19.34 7.75 -4.02
C ARG A 5 20.38 7.65 -5.12
N TRP A 6 20.75 6.44 -5.51
CA TRP A 6 21.69 6.21 -6.60
C TRP A 6 21.19 6.82 -7.93
N MET A 7 19.89 6.68 -8.24
CA MET A 7 19.32 7.29 -9.45
C MET A 7 19.35 8.82 -9.42
N LYS A 8 19.14 9.45 -8.27
CA LYS A 8 19.22 10.93 -8.13
C LYS A 8 20.60 11.49 -8.43
N GLU A 9 21.65 10.69 -8.28
CA GLU A 9 23.03 11.05 -8.60
C GLU A 9 23.35 10.90 -10.10
N ARG A 10 22.43 10.37 -10.87
CA ARG A 10 22.58 10.08 -12.30
C ARG A 10 21.72 11.01 -13.15
N CYS A 11 22.05 11.08 -14.43
CA CYS A 11 21.24 11.80 -15.39
C CYS A 11 19.97 11.00 -15.70
N ILE A 12 18.87 11.32 -15.02
CA ILE A 12 17.54 10.85 -15.42
C ILE A 12 17.09 11.69 -16.59
N ASP A 13 16.71 11.05 -17.68
CA ASP A 13 16.19 11.72 -18.86
C ASP A 13 14.67 11.70 -18.88
N GLU A 14 14.07 10.50 -18.67
CA GLU A 14 12.63 10.35 -18.74
C GLU A 14 12.15 9.18 -17.87
N ILE A 15 10.97 9.32 -17.25
CA ILE A 15 10.24 8.25 -16.59
C ILE A 15 8.84 8.21 -17.17
N VAL A 16 8.43 7.04 -17.67
CA VAL A 16 7.05 6.78 -18.09
C VAL A 16 6.44 5.81 -17.11
N ASP A 17 5.44 6.27 -16.36
CA ASP A 17 4.78 5.49 -15.32
C ASP A 17 3.44 4.96 -15.84
N PHE A 18 3.24 3.64 -15.77
CA PHE A 18 1.99 2.99 -16.16
C PHE A 18 1.05 2.75 -14.97
N GLY A 19 1.47 3.14 -13.76
CA GLY A 19 0.65 2.92 -12.57
C GLY A 19 0.27 1.45 -12.39
N ASP A 20 -1.02 1.19 -12.18
CA ASP A 20 -1.61 -0.14 -12.03
C ASP A 20 -2.18 -0.72 -13.33
N LEU A 21 -1.90 -0.08 -14.48
CA LEU A 21 -2.37 -0.58 -15.77
C LEU A 21 -1.84 -1.99 -16.06
N PRO A 22 -2.66 -2.88 -16.61
CA PRO A 22 -2.31 -4.28 -16.84
C PRO A 22 -1.41 -4.46 -18.07
N VAL A 23 -0.21 -3.84 -18.05
CA VAL A 23 0.80 -4.01 -19.10
C VAL A 23 1.24 -5.47 -19.23
N PHE A 24 1.26 -6.17 -18.10
CA PHE A 24 1.49 -7.61 -17.99
C PHE A 24 0.26 -8.27 -17.37
N PRO A 25 -0.65 -8.86 -18.16
CA PRO A 25 -1.97 -9.32 -17.69
C PRO A 25 -1.92 -10.34 -16.55
N GLU A 26 -0.87 -11.13 -16.47
CA GLU A 26 -0.71 -12.20 -15.45
C GLU A 26 0.09 -11.75 -14.21
N ALA A 27 0.51 -10.49 -14.15
CA ALA A 27 1.35 -10.01 -13.06
C ALA A 27 0.77 -8.74 -12.42
N THR A 28 0.57 -8.77 -11.11
CA THR A 28 0.23 -7.57 -10.32
C THR A 28 1.49 -6.73 -10.10
N THR A 29 1.83 -5.91 -11.10
CA THR A 29 3.03 -5.05 -11.08
C THR A 29 2.65 -3.61 -11.37
N TYR A 30 3.53 -2.68 -10.99
CA TYR A 30 3.46 -1.25 -11.34
C TYR A 30 4.60 -0.95 -12.33
N PRO A 31 4.40 -1.18 -13.64
CA PRO A 31 5.47 -1.06 -14.62
C PRO A 31 5.84 0.41 -14.86
N CYS A 32 7.13 0.65 -15.07
CA CYS A 32 7.60 1.93 -15.55
C CYS A 32 8.76 1.77 -16.54
N ILE A 33 8.92 2.73 -17.43
CA ILE A 33 10.11 2.86 -18.28
C ILE A 33 10.98 3.95 -17.68
N LEU A 34 12.22 3.60 -17.35
CA LEU A 34 13.22 4.53 -16.87
C LEU A 34 14.31 4.71 -17.93
N ARG A 35 14.48 5.93 -18.41
CA ARG A 35 15.56 6.29 -19.33
C ARG A 35 16.62 7.11 -18.59
N LEU A 36 17.83 6.59 -18.56
CA LEU A 36 19.00 7.27 -18.03
C LEU A 36 19.88 7.78 -19.16
N CYS A 37 20.56 8.88 -18.94
CA CYS A 37 21.55 9.41 -19.85
C CYS A 37 22.96 9.42 -19.24
N GLY A 38 23.97 9.51 -20.09
CA GLY A 38 25.35 9.76 -19.64
C GLY A 38 25.50 11.17 -19.11
N GLY A 39 26.37 11.34 -18.10
CA GLY A 39 26.67 12.66 -17.54
C GLY A 39 26.13 12.91 -16.14
N PRO A 40 26.29 14.13 -15.63
CA PRO A 40 25.86 14.49 -14.28
C PRO A 40 24.33 14.57 -14.17
N ALA A 41 23.82 14.45 -12.95
CA ALA A 41 22.40 14.67 -12.66
C ALA A 41 21.93 16.05 -13.13
N ARG A 42 20.73 16.09 -13.68
CA ARG A 42 20.05 17.33 -14.07
C ARG A 42 19.11 17.80 -12.98
N PRO A 43 18.79 19.09 -12.87
CA PRO A 43 17.87 19.59 -11.85
C PRO A 43 16.42 19.09 -12.04
N SER A 44 16.06 18.68 -13.26
CA SER A 44 14.75 18.14 -13.61
C SER A 44 14.86 17.11 -14.73
N PHE A 45 13.82 16.31 -14.88
CA PHE A 45 13.67 15.32 -15.95
C PHE A 45 12.22 15.29 -16.45
N ARG A 46 11.98 14.61 -17.56
CA ARG A 46 10.64 14.43 -18.11
C ARG A 46 9.94 13.26 -17.45
N ALA A 47 8.67 13.42 -17.11
CA ALA A 47 7.81 12.31 -16.69
C ALA A 47 6.52 12.31 -17.49
N ALA A 48 5.95 11.15 -17.70
CA ALA A 48 4.62 10.97 -18.25
C ALA A 48 3.90 9.85 -17.49
N GLU A 49 2.66 10.12 -17.09
CA GLU A 49 1.76 9.11 -16.54
C GLU A 49 0.87 8.58 -17.67
N VAL A 50 0.84 7.26 -17.80
CA VAL A 50 -0.01 6.58 -18.78
C VAL A 50 -1.34 6.25 -18.12
N GLN A 51 -2.42 6.83 -18.63
CA GLN A 51 -3.77 6.66 -18.08
C GLN A 51 -4.59 5.55 -18.77
N SER A 52 -4.17 5.12 -19.96
CA SER A 52 -4.81 4.06 -20.72
C SER A 52 -3.78 3.41 -21.64
N LEU A 53 -3.91 2.12 -21.92
CA LEU A 53 -3.09 1.41 -22.90
C LEU A 53 -3.61 1.58 -24.34
N ASP A 54 -4.71 2.30 -24.52
CA ASP A 54 -5.28 2.60 -25.84
C ASP A 54 -4.62 3.84 -26.45
N PHE A 55 -3.47 3.64 -27.07
CA PHE A 55 -2.73 4.67 -27.82
C PHE A 55 -2.08 4.09 -29.07
N GLY A 56 -2.08 4.84 -30.16
CA GLY A 56 -1.46 4.40 -31.40
C GLY A 56 0.07 4.31 -31.35
N SER A 57 0.71 5.15 -30.54
CA SER A 57 2.16 5.18 -30.32
C SER A 57 2.50 5.71 -28.93
N LEU A 58 3.24 4.93 -28.17
CA LEU A 58 3.72 5.36 -26.85
C LEU A 58 4.60 6.61 -26.97
N LYS A 59 5.45 6.69 -28.00
CA LYS A 59 6.28 7.87 -28.24
C LYS A 59 5.45 9.14 -28.41
N GLY A 60 4.42 9.10 -29.27
CA GLY A 60 3.52 10.22 -29.48
C GLY A 60 2.76 10.60 -28.22
N TYR A 61 2.25 9.60 -27.48
CA TYR A 61 1.58 9.81 -26.19
C TYR A 61 2.47 10.55 -25.18
N VAL A 62 3.72 10.10 -25.03
CA VAL A 62 4.70 10.72 -24.11
C VAL A 62 5.09 12.12 -24.58
N GLU A 63 5.32 12.34 -25.88
CA GLU A 63 5.65 13.66 -26.43
C GLU A 63 4.56 14.70 -26.16
N GLU A 64 3.30 14.31 -26.21
CA GLU A 64 2.13 15.16 -26.00
C GLU A 64 1.87 15.45 -24.51
N ARG A 65 2.13 14.49 -23.61
CA ARG A 65 1.68 14.51 -22.21
C ARG A 65 2.79 14.62 -21.19
N ALA A 66 4.06 14.57 -21.60
CA ALA A 66 5.16 14.66 -20.66
C ALA A 66 5.25 16.07 -20.02
N TYR A 67 5.54 16.06 -18.74
CA TYR A 67 5.76 17.23 -17.90
C TYR A 67 7.14 17.16 -17.24
N SER A 68 7.58 18.29 -16.69
CA SER A 68 8.86 18.39 -15.99
C SER A 68 8.68 18.07 -14.51
N VAL A 69 9.56 17.22 -13.97
CA VAL A 69 9.62 16.89 -12.54
C VAL A 69 10.95 17.39 -11.99
N SER A 70 10.90 18.18 -10.89
CA SER A 70 12.08 18.64 -10.19
C SER A 70 12.72 17.52 -9.38
N LEU A 71 14.01 17.28 -9.57
CA LEU A 71 14.77 16.29 -8.82
C LEU A 71 14.89 16.66 -7.33
N ALA A 72 14.94 17.96 -7.01
CA ALA A 72 15.06 18.45 -5.63
C ALA A 72 13.82 18.15 -4.78
N GLY A 73 12.63 18.03 -5.40
CA GLY A 73 11.37 17.71 -4.70
C GLY A 73 11.14 16.22 -4.43
N LEU A 74 12.07 15.36 -4.85
CA LEU A 74 11.91 13.90 -4.70
C LEU A 74 12.51 13.39 -3.40
N ASP A 75 11.67 12.75 -2.58
CA ASP A 75 12.08 12.07 -1.35
C ASP A 75 12.66 10.68 -1.66
N ASP A 76 13.71 10.27 -0.94
CA ASP A 76 14.31 8.94 -1.10
C ASP A 76 13.36 7.80 -0.64
N SER A 77 12.39 8.08 0.22
CA SER A 77 11.40 7.11 0.71
C SER A 77 10.35 6.76 -0.35
N GLY A 78 9.97 7.72 -1.19
CA GLY A 78 9.00 7.54 -2.28
C GLY A 78 9.03 8.70 -3.26
N TRP A 79 9.06 8.41 -4.56
CA TRP A 79 8.98 9.45 -5.58
C TRP A 79 7.52 9.70 -5.97
N SER A 80 7.10 10.95 -5.86
CA SER A 80 5.85 11.43 -6.43
C SER A 80 6.17 12.12 -7.74
N LEU A 81 5.85 11.45 -8.85
CA LEU A 81 6.10 11.96 -10.20
C LEU A 81 4.94 12.86 -10.64
N VAL A 82 4.78 13.97 -9.96
CA VAL A 82 3.74 14.96 -10.26
C VAL A 82 4.38 16.24 -10.80
N ASP A 83 3.58 17.04 -11.51
CA ASP A 83 4.06 18.32 -12.01
C ASP A 83 4.42 19.32 -10.88
N GLU A 84 5.12 20.36 -11.25
CA GLU A 84 5.65 21.34 -10.28
C GLU A 84 4.54 22.06 -9.50
N SER A 85 3.35 22.22 -10.06
CA SER A 85 2.23 22.89 -9.38
C SER A 85 1.70 22.03 -8.24
N VAL A 86 1.55 20.74 -8.49
CA VAL A 86 1.14 19.74 -7.48
C VAL A 86 2.23 19.55 -6.44
N GLN A 87 3.51 19.55 -6.83
CA GLN A 87 4.63 19.49 -5.87
C GLN A 87 4.58 20.66 -4.89
N ARG A 88 4.39 21.88 -5.39
CA ARG A 88 4.25 23.09 -4.55
C ARG A 88 3.06 23.00 -3.60
N LEU A 89 1.93 22.45 -4.06
CA LEU A 89 0.76 22.24 -3.21
C LEU A 89 1.05 21.21 -2.10
N LEU A 90 1.68 20.10 -2.44
CA LEU A 90 2.07 19.07 -1.45
C LEU A 90 3.05 19.64 -0.40
N GLU A 91 4.03 20.44 -0.82
CA GLU A 91 4.93 21.12 0.12
C GLU A 91 4.19 22.10 1.04
N LYS A 92 3.23 22.85 0.51
CA LYS A 92 2.39 23.76 1.31
C LYS A 92 1.58 22.96 2.36
N LEU A 93 1.00 21.83 1.97
CA LEU A 93 0.26 20.96 2.89
C LEU A 93 1.17 20.37 3.96
N ARG A 94 2.37 19.91 3.60
CA ARG A 94 3.36 19.38 4.57
C ARG A 94 3.82 20.44 5.57
N ARG A 95 3.94 21.71 5.17
CA ARG A 95 4.32 22.81 6.07
C ARG A 95 3.16 23.23 6.98
N ALA A 96 1.92 23.07 6.53
CA ALA A 96 0.74 23.50 7.27
C ALA A 96 0.21 22.44 8.25
N GLY A 97 0.57 21.16 8.04
CA GLY A 97 0.07 20.04 8.84
C GLY A 97 1.19 19.21 9.46
N ALA A 98 0.85 18.45 10.49
CA ALA A 98 1.73 17.41 11.01
C ALA A 98 1.56 16.13 10.17
N PRO A 99 2.67 15.44 9.80
CA PRO A 99 2.59 14.13 9.16
C PRO A 99 1.78 13.14 9.99
N LEU A 100 0.90 12.36 9.35
CA LEU A 100 0.02 11.43 10.08
C LEU A 100 0.81 10.48 10.98
N GLY A 101 1.97 10.00 10.54
CA GLY A 101 2.84 9.15 11.34
C GLY A 101 3.29 9.79 12.65
N GLU A 102 3.60 11.08 12.63
CA GLU A 102 3.96 11.86 13.84
C GLU A 102 2.74 12.09 14.70
N TYR A 103 1.61 12.48 14.10
CA TYR A 103 0.36 12.75 14.80
C TYR A 103 -0.11 11.54 15.62
N VAL A 104 0.03 10.33 15.10
CA VAL A 104 -0.35 9.07 15.79
C VAL A 104 0.82 8.44 16.56
N GLY A 105 1.96 9.11 16.71
CA GLY A 105 3.14 8.60 17.39
C GLY A 105 3.70 7.30 16.81
N GLY A 106 3.66 7.17 15.47
CA GLY A 106 4.10 5.97 14.75
C GLY A 106 3.16 4.76 14.86
N LYS A 107 2.03 4.88 15.54
CA LYS A 107 1.07 3.79 15.79
C LYS A 107 0.10 3.60 14.62
N ILE A 108 0.63 3.32 13.44
CA ILE A 108 -0.14 2.94 12.26
C ILE A 108 0.07 1.45 12.04
N TYR A 109 -0.98 0.68 12.26
CA TYR A 109 -0.93 -0.78 12.16
C TYR A 109 -1.66 -1.25 10.91
N ARG A 110 -1.08 -2.23 10.25
CA ARG A 110 -1.78 -2.99 9.24
C ARG A 110 -2.77 -3.93 9.92
N GLY A 111 -3.96 -4.12 9.34
CA GLY A 111 -4.92 -5.11 9.82
C GLY A 111 -4.38 -6.54 9.75
N ILE A 112 -5.11 -7.46 10.34
CA ILE A 112 -4.76 -8.88 10.36
C ILE A 112 -4.76 -9.45 8.95
N LEU A 113 -3.70 -10.14 8.58
CA LEU A 113 -3.57 -10.90 7.33
C LEU A 113 -3.74 -12.37 7.65
N THR A 114 -4.85 -12.94 7.23
CA THR A 114 -5.15 -14.36 7.46
C THR A 114 -4.47 -15.29 6.48
N GLY A 115 -3.99 -14.78 5.35
CA GLY A 115 -3.58 -15.59 4.20
C GLY A 115 -4.76 -16.20 3.44
N LEU A 116 -5.77 -16.72 4.14
CA LEU A 116 -7.00 -17.27 3.57
C LEU A 116 -8.19 -16.96 4.49
N ASN A 117 -8.95 -15.93 4.17
CA ASN A 117 -10.10 -15.50 5.00
C ASN A 117 -11.14 -16.61 5.18
N GLU A 118 -11.40 -17.38 4.14
CA GLU A 118 -12.41 -18.48 4.15
C GLU A 118 -12.13 -19.56 5.19
N ALA A 119 -10.85 -19.74 5.57
CA ALA A 119 -10.46 -20.72 6.59
C ALA A 119 -10.56 -20.17 8.02
N PHE A 120 -10.50 -18.85 8.22
CA PHE A 120 -10.39 -18.23 9.54
C PHE A 120 -11.57 -17.33 9.91
N VAL A 121 -12.40 -16.95 8.94
CA VAL A 121 -13.58 -16.11 9.19
C VAL A 121 -14.83 -16.97 9.23
N VAL A 122 -15.55 -16.93 10.35
CA VAL A 122 -16.75 -17.70 10.61
C VAL A 122 -17.94 -16.77 10.84
N ASP A 123 -19.14 -17.30 10.62
CA ASP A 123 -20.41 -16.63 10.93
C ASP A 123 -20.83 -16.78 12.41
N ALA A 124 -21.92 -16.13 12.78
CA ALA A 124 -22.44 -16.16 14.14
C ALA A 124 -22.91 -17.55 14.56
N GLU A 125 -23.45 -18.36 13.64
CA GLU A 125 -23.94 -19.72 13.92
C GLU A 125 -22.76 -20.65 14.20
N THR A 126 -21.75 -20.64 13.36
CA THR A 126 -20.52 -21.41 13.55
C THR A 126 -19.82 -21.02 14.84
N ARG A 127 -19.72 -19.72 15.14
CA ARG A 127 -19.19 -19.22 16.42
C ARG A 127 -19.95 -19.80 17.60
N ALA A 128 -21.28 -19.70 17.58
CA ALA A 128 -22.12 -20.21 18.68
C ALA A 128 -21.98 -21.74 18.86
N ARG A 129 -21.82 -22.48 17.78
CA ARG A 129 -21.56 -23.93 17.82
C ARG A 129 -20.20 -24.22 18.44
N LEU A 130 -19.13 -23.59 18.00
CA LEU A 130 -17.77 -23.80 18.53
C LEU A 130 -17.66 -23.48 20.02
N ILE A 131 -18.29 -22.39 20.47
CA ILE A 131 -18.29 -22.00 21.90
C ILE A 131 -19.11 -23.01 22.74
N ARG A 132 -20.16 -23.61 22.17
CA ARG A 132 -20.95 -24.61 22.87
C ARG A 132 -20.19 -25.94 23.00
N GLU A 133 -19.41 -26.30 21.98
CA GLU A 133 -18.56 -27.50 21.98
C GLU A 133 -17.37 -27.34 22.94
N ASP A 134 -16.73 -26.20 22.94
CA ASP A 134 -15.64 -25.81 23.90
C ASP A 134 -15.75 -24.34 24.28
N PRO A 135 -16.16 -24.01 25.52
CA PRO A 135 -16.27 -22.63 25.99
C PRO A 135 -14.96 -21.82 25.90
N LYS A 136 -13.79 -22.46 25.91
CA LYS A 136 -12.49 -21.79 25.76
C LYS A 136 -12.32 -21.19 24.35
N SER A 137 -13.04 -21.71 23.35
CA SER A 137 -13.04 -21.15 22.00
C SER A 137 -13.44 -19.68 21.95
N ALA A 138 -14.22 -19.18 22.92
CA ALA A 138 -14.61 -17.77 23.00
C ALA A 138 -13.40 -16.82 23.12
N GLU A 139 -12.30 -17.28 23.69
CA GLU A 139 -11.07 -16.48 23.81
C GLU A 139 -10.38 -16.25 22.48
N LEU A 140 -10.53 -17.18 21.54
CA LEU A 140 -9.89 -17.15 20.23
C LEU A 140 -10.78 -16.54 19.13
N ILE A 141 -12.09 -16.47 19.33
CA ILE A 141 -13.04 -16.01 18.32
C ILE A 141 -13.38 -14.55 18.57
N LYS A 142 -12.84 -13.65 17.75
CA LYS A 142 -12.98 -12.19 17.87
C LYS A 142 -13.90 -11.62 16.78
N PRO A 143 -14.64 -10.52 17.05
CA PRO A 143 -15.37 -9.82 16.00
C PRO A 143 -14.43 -9.43 14.85
N PHE A 144 -14.90 -9.58 13.62
CA PHE A 144 -14.13 -9.29 12.41
C PHE A 144 -14.83 -8.23 11.55
N LEU A 145 -14.06 -7.20 11.18
CA LEU A 145 -14.47 -6.15 10.25
C LEU A 145 -13.53 -6.16 9.03
N ALA A 146 -14.10 -6.22 7.85
CA ALA A 146 -13.36 -5.95 6.63
C ALA A 146 -13.38 -4.44 6.33
N GLY A 147 -12.45 -3.94 5.52
CA GLY A 147 -12.42 -2.52 5.16
C GLY A 147 -13.73 -1.99 4.56
N ARG A 148 -14.46 -2.82 3.81
CA ARG A 148 -15.77 -2.49 3.23
C ARG A 148 -16.91 -2.32 4.26
N ASP A 149 -16.73 -2.82 5.48
CA ASP A 149 -17.74 -2.71 6.55
C ASP A 149 -17.61 -1.38 7.30
N ILE A 150 -16.49 -0.67 7.08
CA ILE A 150 -16.23 0.65 7.69
C ILE A 150 -16.79 1.72 6.76
N LYS A 151 -17.88 2.34 7.19
CA LYS A 151 -18.53 3.43 6.46
C LYS A 151 -18.28 4.76 7.15
N ARG A 152 -18.47 5.85 6.38
CA ARG A 152 -18.28 7.21 6.89
C ARG A 152 -19.39 7.57 7.87
N TYR A 153 -19.02 7.91 9.12
CA TYR A 153 -19.92 8.35 10.19
C TYR A 153 -20.97 7.32 10.65
N GLU A 154 -20.78 6.05 10.36
CA GLU A 154 -21.63 4.97 10.84
C GLU A 154 -20.84 4.07 11.81
N PRO A 155 -21.44 3.59 12.91
CA PRO A 155 -20.82 2.55 13.72
C PRO A 155 -20.57 1.30 12.87
N PRO A 156 -19.38 0.71 12.92
CA PRO A 156 -19.12 -0.50 12.16
C PRO A 156 -19.86 -1.69 12.78
N GLU A 157 -20.62 -2.40 11.95
CA GLU A 157 -21.33 -3.63 12.32
C GLU A 157 -20.86 -4.80 11.48
N SER A 158 -20.72 -5.97 12.07
CA SER A 158 -20.42 -7.21 11.37
C SER A 158 -20.95 -8.41 12.15
N ASP A 159 -21.50 -9.36 11.44
CA ASP A 159 -21.91 -10.69 11.90
C ASP A 159 -20.82 -11.76 11.72
N ARG A 160 -19.62 -11.33 11.34
CA ARG A 160 -18.47 -12.18 11.07
C ARG A 160 -17.47 -12.15 12.23
N TYR A 161 -16.80 -13.28 12.42
CA TYR A 161 -15.84 -13.47 13.50
C TYR A 161 -14.56 -14.10 12.95
N LEU A 162 -13.44 -13.73 13.51
CA LEU A 162 -12.13 -14.25 13.16
C LEU A 162 -11.65 -15.21 14.23
N ILE A 163 -11.22 -16.40 13.83
CA ILE A 163 -10.46 -17.31 14.68
C ILE A 163 -9.03 -16.78 14.73
N LEU A 164 -8.65 -16.19 15.86
CA LEU A 164 -7.37 -15.56 16.10
C LEU A 164 -6.55 -16.40 17.08
N VAL A 165 -5.59 -17.15 16.57
CA VAL A 165 -4.64 -17.91 17.39
C VAL A 165 -3.37 -17.05 17.56
N PRO A 166 -3.09 -16.53 18.78
CA PRO A 166 -1.89 -15.77 19.03
C PRO A 166 -0.61 -16.59 18.82
N ASN A 167 0.47 -15.91 18.45
CA ASN A 167 1.77 -16.57 18.32
C ASN A 167 2.19 -17.21 19.65
N GLY A 168 2.57 -18.49 19.61
CA GLY A 168 2.97 -19.26 20.78
C GLY A 168 1.83 -19.89 21.58
N TRP A 169 0.55 -19.58 21.28
CA TRP A 169 -0.59 -20.12 22.01
C TRP A 169 -0.64 -21.64 21.99
N THR A 170 -0.45 -22.27 20.84
CA THR A 170 -0.42 -23.74 20.69
C THR A 170 0.68 -24.41 21.52
N ARG A 171 1.85 -23.78 21.63
CA ARG A 171 2.95 -24.28 22.47
C ARG A 171 2.62 -24.18 23.96
N ALA A 172 1.99 -23.09 24.38
CA ALA A 172 1.58 -22.91 25.77
C ALA A 172 0.53 -23.95 26.19
N GLN A 173 -0.40 -24.32 25.27
CA GLN A 173 -1.40 -25.35 25.56
C GLN A 173 -0.79 -26.76 25.62
N SER A 174 0.18 -27.10 24.76
CA SER A 174 0.84 -28.41 24.78
C SER A 174 1.77 -28.59 25.98
N SER A 175 2.36 -27.52 26.49
CA SER A 175 3.24 -27.60 27.70
C SER A 175 2.44 -27.70 29.01
N GLY A 176 1.15 -27.37 29.02
CA GLY A 176 0.27 -27.50 30.19
C GLY A 176 -0.49 -28.81 30.26
N ALA A 177 -0.27 -29.73 29.33
CA ALA A 177 -0.92 -31.04 29.28
C ALA A 177 -0.05 -32.21 29.82
N GLU A 178 1.14 -31.89 30.35
CA GLU A 178 2.09 -32.87 30.92
C GLU A 178 2.18 -32.87 32.44
N ASP A 179 1.19 -32.25 33.16
CA ASP A 179 1.07 -32.33 34.63
C ASP A 179 -0.15 -33.14 35.08
#